data_cc8039c43e8da277d7e6fd3cde1eed14
#
_entry.id   cc8039c43e8da277d7e6fd3cde1eed14
#
_cell.length_a   1.000
_cell.length_b   1.000
_cell.length_c   1.000
_cell.angle_alpha   90.00
_cell.angle_beta   90.00
_cell.angle_gamma   90.00
#
_symmetry.space_group_name_H-M   'P 1'
#
loop_
_entity.id
_entity.type
_entity.pdbx_description
1 polymer ?
#
loop_
_entity_poly.entity_id
_entity_poly.type
_entity_poly.pdbx_seq_one_letter_code
_entity_poly.pdbx_strand_id
1 'polypeptide(L)'
;ARPGLHVTSVSTWGPKQMQYNPKDLEKALGLFRRAADQYKGSATYQYDLVDLARQVMANHARDIYAAAMQAYRNKDAALLHEKGEAFMHLLQLQDRLLQTDTHFLLGNWLAQAANYGVTAADKQQALHNAKMLITYWGPDSAATRVHDYANKEWAGLLKSYYEPRWQ
;
A
#
# COMPACT_ATOMS: atom_id res chain seq x y z
N ALA A 1 -6.23 8.81 9.25
CA ALA A 1 -5.52 7.73 8.57
C ALA A 1 -4.09 7.63 9.09
N ARG A 2 -3.47 6.48 8.97
CA ARG A 2 -2.07 6.25 9.34
C ARG A 2 -1.18 6.63 8.16
N PRO A 3 0.04 7.13 8.38
CA PRO A 3 1.03 7.15 7.32
C PRO A 3 1.27 5.72 6.86
N GLY A 4 1.22 5.50 5.58
CA GLY A 4 1.39 4.20 4.96
C GLY A 4 1.83 4.36 3.52
N LEU A 5 2.27 3.28 2.91
CA LEU A 5 2.78 3.30 1.53
C LEU A 5 1.70 3.57 0.47
N HIS A 6 0.44 3.54 0.87
CA HIS A 6 -0.71 3.69 -0.02
C HIS A 6 -1.46 5.01 0.14
N VAL A 7 -1.00 5.93 1.01
CA VAL A 7 -1.64 7.24 1.22
C VAL A 7 -0.64 8.37 0.99
N THR A 8 -1.12 9.53 0.57
CA THR A 8 -0.30 10.71 0.27
C THR A 8 -0.17 11.67 1.44
N SER A 9 -1.04 11.56 2.43
CA SER A 9 -1.03 12.43 3.59
C SER A 9 -1.49 11.69 4.84
N VAL A 10 -1.10 12.19 5.99
CA VAL A 10 -1.59 11.71 7.28
C VAL A 10 -2.91 12.41 7.57
N SER A 11 -3.97 11.62 7.73
CA SER A 11 -5.25 12.14 8.20
C SER A 11 -5.19 12.45 9.71
N THR A 12 -5.89 13.50 10.12
CA THR A 12 -6.06 13.84 11.54
C THR A 12 -7.18 13.07 12.22
N TRP A 13 -8.03 12.42 11.45
CA TRP A 13 -9.09 11.56 11.97
C TRP A 13 -8.62 10.10 12.04
N GLY A 14 -9.01 9.41 13.04
CA GLY A 14 -8.61 8.04 13.29
C GLY A 14 -7.43 7.90 14.27
N PRO A 15 -7.28 6.74 14.90
CA PRO A 15 -6.29 6.50 15.93
C PRO A 15 -4.87 6.47 15.33
N LYS A 16 -3.96 7.22 15.94
CA LYS A 16 -2.53 7.20 15.62
C LYS A 16 -1.83 5.98 16.23
N GLN A 17 -2.36 5.48 17.32
CA GLN A 17 -1.77 4.36 18.07
C GLN A 17 -2.11 3.03 17.42
N MET A 18 -1.11 2.15 17.30
CA MET A 18 -1.34 0.76 16.93
C MET A 18 -1.92 0.00 18.13
N GLN A 19 -2.84 -0.92 17.85
CA GLN A 19 -3.48 -1.76 18.87
C GLN A 19 -2.65 -3.03 19.19
N TYR A 20 -1.45 -3.16 18.60
CA TYR A 20 -0.55 -4.28 18.76
C TYR A 20 0.91 -3.79 18.77
N ASN A 21 1.81 -4.63 19.25
CA ASN A 21 3.25 -4.36 19.20
C ASN A 21 3.81 -4.79 17.82
N PRO A 22 4.37 -3.88 17.01
CA PRO A 22 4.95 -4.20 15.70
C PRO A 22 6.02 -5.30 15.76
N LYS A 23 6.79 -5.36 16.83
CA LYS A 23 7.85 -6.38 17.02
C LYS A 23 7.31 -7.80 17.09
N ASP A 24 6.05 -7.98 17.50
CA ASP A 24 5.45 -9.31 17.52
C ASP A 24 5.14 -9.81 16.12
N LEU A 25 4.75 -8.90 15.20
CA LEU A 25 4.60 -9.24 13.78
C LEU A 25 5.95 -9.52 13.10
N GLU A 26 7.00 -8.80 13.45
CA GLU A 26 8.36 -9.08 12.96
C GLU A 26 8.83 -10.48 13.39
N LYS A 27 8.57 -10.86 14.66
CA LYS A 27 8.86 -12.22 15.17
C LYS A 27 8.04 -13.26 14.42
N ALA A 28 6.73 -13.02 14.21
CA ALA A 28 5.86 -13.91 13.46
C ALA A 28 6.38 -14.11 12.02
N LEU A 29 6.74 -13.03 11.32
CA LEU A 29 7.35 -13.10 9.99
C LEU A 29 8.64 -13.94 10.02
N GLY A 30 9.48 -13.75 11.03
CA GLY A 30 10.69 -14.55 11.22
C GLY A 30 10.39 -16.05 11.39
N LEU A 31 9.32 -16.41 12.10
CA LEU A 31 8.86 -17.80 12.26
C LEU A 31 8.35 -18.37 10.92
N PHE A 32 7.50 -17.63 10.22
CA PHE A 32 7.02 -18.01 8.89
C PHE A 32 8.18 -18.28 7.92
N ARG A 33 9.15 -17.37 7.83
CA ARG A 33 10.32 -17.55 6.96
C ARG A 33 11.14 -18.80 7.29
N ARG A 34 11.28 -19.17 8.57
CA ARG A 34 11.96 -20.41 8.97
C ARG A 34 11.19 -21.68 8.56
N ALA A 35 9.88 -21.58 8.44
CA ALA A 35 9.02 -22.70 8.02
C ALA A 35 8.93 -22.84 6.49
N ALA A 36 9.58 -21.95 5.71
CA ALA A 36 9.41 -21.86 4.27
C ALA A 36 9.71 -23.18 3.54
N ASP A 37 10.79 -23.87 3.90
CA ASP A 37 11.16 -25.13 3.23
C ASP A 37 10.10 -26.22 3.39
N GLN A 38 9.40 -26.22 4.52
CA GLN A 38 8.34 -27.18 4.81
C GLN A 38 7.03 -26.83 4.10
N TYR A 39 6.69 -25.54 3.97
CA TYR A 39 5.36 -25.10 3.55
C TYR A 39 5.33 -24.32 2.23
N LYS A 40 6.46 -24.13 1.55
CA LYS A 40 6.53 -23.38 0.29
C LYS A 40 5.61 -23.88 -0.83
N GLY A 41 5.14 -25.12 -0.77
CA GLY A 41 4.17 -25.68 -1.71
C GLY A 41 2.70 -25.39 -1.34
N SER A 42 2.41 -24.78 -0.19
CA SER A 42 1.06 -24.43 0.24
C SER A 42 0.69 -23.02 -0.22
N ALA A 43 -0.39 -22.90 -0.98
CA ALA A 43 -0.89 -21.61 -1.46
C ALA A 43 -1.32 -20.69 -0.30
N THR A 44 -1.95 -21.25 0.74
CA THR A 44 -2.34 -20.49 1.94
C THR A 44 -1.13 -19.96 2.70
N TYR A 45 -0.08 -20.77 2.82
CA TYR A 45 1.17 -20.33 3.44
C TYR A 45 1.81 -19.18 2.66
N GLN A 46 1.84 -19.27 1.32
CA GLN A 46 2.40 -18.20 0.48
C GLN A 46 1.61 -16.91 0.62
N TYR A 47 0.29 -16.98 0.58
CA TYR A 47 -0.59 -15.83 0.82
C TYR A 47 -0.33 -15.18 2.18
N ASP A 48 -0.35 -15.97 3.26
CA ASP A 48 -0.14 -15.47 4.61
C ASP A 48 1.26 -14.86 4.80
N LEU A 49 2.29 -15.46 4.16
CA LEU A 49 3.65 -14.93 4.19
C LEU A 49 3.72 -13.55 3.53
N VAL A 50 3.09 -13.38 2.37
CA VAL A 50 3.04 -12.10 1.65
C VAL A 50 2.25 -11.06 2.46
N ASP A 51 1.09 -11.43 3.01
CA ASP A 51 0.26 -10.51 3.79
C ASP A 51 0.95 -10.04 5.07
N LEU A 52 1.59 -10.98 5.78
CA LEU A 52 2.37 -10.66 6.98
C LEU A 52 3.58 -9.77 6.67
N ALA A 53 4.33 -10.09 5.61
CA ALA A 53 5.46 -9.27 5.19
C ALA A 53 5.01 -7.86 4.76
N ARG A 54 3.91 -7.74 4.01
CA ARG A 54 3.27 -6.47 3.65
C ARG A 54 2.97 -5.62 4.89
N GLN A 55 2.38 -6.22 5.92
CA GLN A 55 2.04 -5.49 7.14
C GLN A 55 3.29 -5.06 7.93
N VAL A 56 4.32 -5.89 7.98
CA VAL A 56 5.60 -5.53 8.63
C VAL A 56 6.26 -4.36 7.88
N MET A 57 6.26 -4.38 6.55
CA MET A 57 6.78 -3.26 5.74
C MET A 57 5.97 -1.98 5.95
N ALA A 58 4.64 -2.07 6.03
CA ALA A 58 3.78 -0.92 6.32
C ALA A 58 4.04 -0.32 7.73
N ASN A 59 4.35 -1.16 8.72
CA ASN A 59 4.77 -0.68 10.04
C ASN A 59 6.10 0.07 9.96
N HIS A 60 7.07 -0.46 9.23
CA HIS A 60 8.39 0.16 9.02
C HIS A 60 8.29 1.52 8.30
N ALA A 61 7.39 1.63 7.31
CA ALA A 61 7.13 2.89 6.63
C ALA A 61 6.70 4.02 7.58
N ARG A 62 6.00 3.69 8.67
CA ARG A 62 5.60 4.68 9.68
C ARG A 62 6.80 5.30 10.40
N ASP A 63 7.79 4.48 10.71
CA ASP A 63 9.00 4.94 11.41
C ASP A 63 9.86 5.82 10.48
N ILE A 64 10.01 5.39 9.23
CA ILE A 64 10.70 6.18 8.20
C ILE A 64 9.99 7.52 7.99
N TYR A 65 8.66 7.51 7.85
CA TYR A 65 7.87 8.74 7.70
C TYR A 65 8.00 9.65 8.93
N ALA A 66 7.94 9.10 10.13
CA ALA A 66 8.10 9.89 11.35
C ALA A 66 9.48 10.57 11.41
N ALA A 67 10.54 9.85 11.02
CA ALA A 67 11.89 10.40 10.93
C ALA A 67 12.01 11.50 9.86
N ALA A 68 11.40 11.31 8.69
CA ALA A 68 11.33 12.33 7.63
C ALA A 68 10.62 13.60 8.11
N MET A 69 9.47 13.45 8.79
CA MET A 69 8.74 14.59 9.35
C MET A 69 9.48 15.30 10.48
N GLN A 70 10.29 14.58 11.26
CA GLN A 70 11.15 15.19 12.26
C GLN A 70 12.28 15.97 11.60
N ALA A 71 12.94 15.42 10.59
CA ALA A 71 13.97 16.09 9.80
C ALA A 71 13.42 17.39 9.17
N TYR A 72 12.22 17.33 8.59
CA TYR A 72 11.52 18.50 8.04
C TYR A 72 11.33 19.60 9.10
N ARG A 73 10.82 19.25 10.29
CA ARG A 73 10.63 20.20 11.39
C ARG A 73 11.94 20.83 11.88
N ASN A 74 13.01 20.03 11.88
CA ASN A 74 14.36 20.47 12.27
C ASN A 74 15.08 21.21 11.14
N LYS A 75 14.48 21.36 9.95
CA LYS A 75 15.10 21.93 8.74
C LYS A 75 16.38 21.19 8.32
N ASP A 76 16.48 19.90 8.62
CA ASP A 76 17.58 19.04 8.19
C ASP A 76 17.26 18.46 6.80
N ALA A 77 17.70 19.18 5.77
CA ALA A 77 17.42 18.83 4.38
C ALA A 77 18.10 17.50 3.97
N ALA A 78 19.29 17.21 4.50
CA ALA A 78 20.04 15.99 4.18
C ALA A 78 19.31 14.75 4.72
N LEU A 79 18.91 14.79 6.00
CA LEU A 79 18.17 13.69 6.62
C LEU A 79 16.76 13.54 6.02
N LEU A 80 16.11 14.66 5.68
CA LEU A 80 14.79 14.61 4.99
C LEU A 80 14.90 13.89 3.64
N HIS A 81 15.92 14.21 2.84
CA HIS A 81 16.17 13.54 1.57
C HIS A 81 16.46 12.04 1.79
N GLU A 82 17.37 11.70 2.70
CA GLU A 82 17.68 10.30 3.02
C GLU A 82 16.43 9.48 3.38
N LYS A 83 15.58 10.04 4.26
CA LYS A 83 14.35 9.32 4.69
C LYS A 83 13.28 9.29 3.59
N GLY A 84 13.21 10.32 2.75
CA GLY A 84 12.37 10.32 1.55
C GLY A 84 12.74 9.19 0.59
N GLU A 85 14.02 9.06 0.23
CA GLU A 85 14.52 7.98 -0.60
C GLU A 85 14.27 6.60 0.02
N ALA A 86 14.50 6.44 1.32
CA ALA A 86 14.21 5.20 2.03
C ALA A 86 12.73 4.83 1.97
N PHE A 87 11.82 5.81 2.09
CA PHE A 87 10.38 5.61 1.98
C PHE A 87 10.00 5.16 0.57
N MET A 88 10.51 5.84 -0.46
CA MET A 88 10.26 5.50 -1.86
C MET A 88 10.76 4.10 -2.20
N HIS A 89 11.97 3.76 -1.74
CA HIS A 89 12.52 2.42 -1.92
C HIS A 89 11.67 1.34 -1.27
N LEU A 90 11.19 1.58 -0.05
CA LEU A 90 10.31 0.64 0.66
C LEU A 90 8.97 0.45 -0.08
N LEU A 91 8.39 1.52 -0.64
CA LEU A 91 7.17 1.46 -1.45
C LEU A 91 7.37 0.58 -2.68
N GLN A 92 8.50 0.74 -3.39
CA GLN A 92 8.85 -0.08 -4.55
C GLN A 92 9.09 -1.56 -4.18
N LEU A 93 9.73 -1.80 -3.03
CA LEU A 93 9.91 -3.16 -2.51
C LEU A 93 8.56 -3.82 -2.20
N GLN A 94 7.64 -3.07 -1.59
CA GLN A 94 6.30 -3.58 -1.29
C GLN A 94 5.51 -3.89 -2.57
N ASP A 95 5.58 -3.04 -3.60
CA ASP A 95 4.95 -3.32 -4.89
C ASP A 95 5.48 -4.63 -5.50
N ARG A 96 6.81 -4.86 -5.45
CA ARG A 96 7.42 -6.11 -5.91
C ARG A 96 7.02 -7.32 -5.07
N LEU A 97 6.96 -7.19 -3.75
CA LEU A 97 6.47 -8.27 -2.88
C LEU A 97 5.04 -8.67 -3.26
N LEU A 98 4.15 -7.70 -3.42
CA LEU A 98 2.74 -7.94 -3.74
C LEU A 98 2.53 -8.56 -5.13
N GLN A 99 3.49 -8.39 -6.06
CA GLN A 99 3.46 -9.06 -7.36
C GLN A 99 3.63 -10.58 -7.27
N THR A 100 4.13 -11.09 -6.16
CA THR A 100 4.39 -12.53 -5.98
C THR A 100 3.14 -13.35 -5.69
N ASP A 101 2.01 -12.69 -5.37
CA ASP A 101 0.74 -13.37 -5.10
C ASP A 101 -0.42 -12.69 -5.83
N THR A 102 -1.21 -13.49 -6.54
CA THR A 102 -2.29 -13.02 -7.42
C THR A 102 -3.42 -12.30 -6.69
N HIS A 103 -3.61 -12.54 -5.40
CA HIS A 103 -4.62 -11.87 -4.58
C HIS A 103 -4.35 -10.37 -4.38
N PHE A 104 -3.10 -9.95 -4.55
CA PHE A 104 -2.68 -8.56 -4.36
C PHE A 104 -2.45 -7.79 -5.66
N LEU A 105 -2.98 -8.27 -6.80
CA LEU A 105 -2.79 -7.63 -8.10
C LEU A 105 -3.95 -6.69 -8.45
N LEU A 106 -3.64 -5.42 -8.71
CA LEU A 106 -4.59 -4.46 -9.27
C LEU A 106 -5.23 -4.96 -10.57
N GLY A 107 -4.46 -5.66 -11.40
CA GLY A 107 -4.93 -6.20 -12.68
C GLY A 107 -6.15 -7.11 -12.55
N ASN A 108 -6.21 -7.95 -11.52
CA ASN A 108 -7.33 -8.84 -11.28
C ASN A 108 -8.62 -8.06 -10.97
N TRP A 109 -8.53 -7.02 -10.16
CA TRP A 109 -9.65 -6.12 -9.87
C TRP A 109 -10.17 -5.44 -11.13
N LEU A 110 -9.27 -4.91 -11.95
CA LEU A 110 -9.64 -4.23 -13.20
C LEU A 110 -10.21 -5.19 -14.23
N ALA A 111 -9.65 -6.39 -14.36
CA ALA A 111 -10.18 -7.41 -15.28
C ALA A 111 -11.61 -7.83 -14.89
N GLN A 112 -11.87 -8.05 -13.61
CA GLN A 112 -13.22 -8.34 -13.12
C GLN A 112 -14.19 -7.18 -13.41
N ALA A 113 -13.78 -5.94 -13.18
CA ALA A 113 -14.60 -4.78 -13.48
C ALA A 113 -14.95 -4.70 -14.98
N ALA A 114 -13.99 -4.95 -15.86
CA ALA A 114 -14.21 -4.92 -17.31
C ALA A 114 -15.25 -5.97 -17.78
N ASN A 115 -15.39 -7.08 -17.07
CA ASN A 115 -16.34 -8.14 -17.39
C ASN A 115 -17.82 -7.72 -17.19
N TYR A 116 -18.08 -6.64 -16.44
CA TYR A 116 -19.43 -6.10 -16.30
C TYR A 116 -19.89 -5.28 -17.52
N GLY A 117 -18.95 -4.86 -18.39
CA GLY A 117 -19.28 -4.10 -19.59
C GLY A 117 -19.64 -5.01 -20.76
N VAL A 118 -20.75 -4.70 -21.47
CA VAL A 118 -21.16 -5.41 -22.69
C VAL A 118 -20.45 -4.80 -23.90
N THR A 119 -20.51 -3.50 -24.07
CA THR A 119 -19.84 -2.76 -25.14
C THR A 119 -18.44 -2.30 -24.72
N ALA A 120 -17.64 -1.82 -25.67
CA ALA A 120 -16.35 -1.21 -25.38
C ALA A 120 -16.49 0.03 -24.47
N ALA A 121 -17.54 0.83 -24.67
CA ALA A 121 -17.83 2.00 -23.84
C ALA A 121 -18.20 1.61 -22.42
N ASP A 122 -19.04 0.57 -22.23
CA ASP A 122 -19.39 0.05 -20.90
C ASP A 122 -18.17 -0.47 -20.16
N LYS A 123 -17.27 -1.17 -20.85
CA LYS A 123 -16.02 -1.66 -20.27
C LYS A 123 -15.12 -0.52 -19.79
N GLN A 124 -14.98 0.52 -20.59
CA GLN A 124 -14.23 1.71 -20.23
C GLN A 124 -14.85 2.40 -19.00
N GLN A 125 -16.17 2.54 -18.97
CA GLN A 125 -16.87 3.14 -17.83
C GLN A 125 -16.71 2.28 -16.57
N ALA A 126 -16.84 0.95 -16.67
CA ALA A 126 -16.63 0.04 -15.54
C ALA A 126 -15.20 0.12 -15.00
N LEU A 127 -14.20 0.17 -15.88
CA LEU A 127 -12.79 0.36 -15.48
C LEU A 127 -12.56 1.72 -14.82
N HIS A 128 -13.15 2.79 -15.34
CA HIS A 128 -13.08 4.12 -14.72
C HIS A 128 -13.65 4.08 -13.30
N ASN A 129 -14.86 3.55 -13.14
CA ASN A 129 -15.53 3.44 -11.85
C ASN A 129 -14.73 2.58 -10.86
N ALA A 130 -14.16 1.47 -11.32
CA ALA A 130 -13.33 0.59 -10.49
C ALA A 130 -12.06 1.28 -9.98
N LYS A 131 -11.41 2.09 -10.83
CA LYS A 131 -10.25 2.91 -10.43
C LYS A 131 -10.66 3.99 -9.45
N MET A 132 -11.74 4.72 -9.74
CA MET A 132 -12.27 5.78 -8.87
C MET A 132 -12.56 5.27 -7.47
N LEU A 133 -13.15 4.08 -7.36
CA LEU A 133 -13.54 3.47 -6.09
C LEU A 133 -12.36 3.27 -5.13
N ILE A 134 -11.19 2.94 -5.64
CA ILE A 134 -9.99 2.65 -4.84
C ILE A 134 -8.99 3.82 -4.77
N THR A 135 -9.32 4.94 -5.40
CA THR A 135 -8.48 6.15 -5.44
C THR A 135 -9.26 7.36 -4.91
N TYR A 136 -9.90 8.13 -5.78
CA TYR A 136 -10.60 9.36 -5.40
C TYR A 136 -11.86 9.14 -4.57
N TRP A 137 -12.52 8.01 -4.69
CA TRP A 137 -13.81 7.73 -4.04
C TRP A 137 -14.92 8.72 -4.41
N GLY A 138 -14.89 9.26 -5.60
CA GLY A 138 -15.87 10.25 -6.05
C GLY A 138 -15.39 11.03 -7.26
N PRO A 139 -16.12 12.10 -7.64
CA PRO A 139 -15.71 12.94 -8.75
C PRO A 139 -14.34 13.58 -8.48
N ASP A 140 -13.56 13.74 -9.53
CA ASP A 140 -12.28 14.45 -9.48
C ASP A 140 -12.53 15.96 -9.30
N SER A 141 -12.77 16.36 -8.07
CA SER A 141 -12.95 17.75 -7.70
C SER A 141 -12.24 18.04 -6.38
N ALA A 142 -11.76 19.27 -6.22
CA ALA A 142 -11.18 19.75 -4.97
C ALA A 142 -12.17 19.71 -3.78
N ALA A 143 -13.46 19.59 -4.04
CA ALA A 143 -14.51 19.47 -3.03
C ALA A 143 -14.61 18.05 -2.45
N THR A 144 -14.06 17.04 -3.13
CA THR A 144 -14.09 15.66 -2.66
C THR A 144 -13.09 15.48 -1.52
N ARG A 145 -13.60 15.27 -0.30
CA ARG A 145 -12.77 15.14 0.92
C ARG A 145 -12.45 13.70 1.29
N VAL A 146 -12.90 12.73 0.50
CA VAL A 146 -12.86 11.29 0.85
C VAL A 146 -11.82 10.53 0.03
N HIS A 147 -10.81 11.22 -0.48
CA HIS A 147 -9.74 10.60 -1.26
C HIS A 147 -9.09 9.45 -0.47
N ASP A 148 -8.78 8.39 -1.18
CA ASP A 148 -8.15 7.18 -0.63
C ASP A 148 -8.97 6.46 0.46
N TYR A 149 -10.29 6.69 0.52
CA TYR A 149 -11.16 6.05 1.52
C TYR A 149 -11.12 4.52 1.43
N ALA A 150 -11.23 3.98 0.22
CA ALA A 150 -11.13 2.54 -0.03
C ALA A 150 -9.74 2.12 -0.54
N ASN A 151 -8.69 2.79 -0.04
CA ASN A 151 -7.30 2.49 -0.41
C ASN A 151 -6.96 1.01 -0.30
N LYS A 152 -6.09 0.54 -1.20
CA LYS A 152 -5.58 -0.82 -1.23
C LYS A 152 -4.06 -0.83 -1.35
N GLU A 153 -3.44 -1.76 -0.67
CA GLU A 153 -2.03 -2.08 -0.89
C GLU A 153 -1.96 -3.21 -1.92
N TRP A 154 -2.04 -2.85 -3.20
CA TRP A 154 -1.97 -3.78 -4.32
C TRP A 154 -0.81 -3.44 -5.25
N ALA A 155 -0.16 -4.48 -5.78
CA ALA A 155 0.84 -4.35 -6.81
C ALA A 155 0.24 -3.68 -8.06
N GLY A 156 0.98 -2.75 -8.62
CA GLY A 156 0.53 -1.88 -9.69
C GLY A 156 -0.18 -0.62 -9.21
N LEU A 157 -0.99 -0.67 -8.14
CA LEU A 157 -1.59 0.52 -7.56
C LEU A 157 -0.55 1.35 -6.78
N LEU A 158 0.30 0.69 -6.00
CA LEU A 158 1.39 1.37 -5.29
C LEU A 158 2.29 2.10 -6.27
N LYS A 159 2.73 1.42 -7.32
CA LYS A 159 3.65 1.98 -8.33
C LYS A 159 3.02 3.05 -9.22
N SER A 160 1.78 2.84 -9.68
CA SER A 160 1.17 3.72 -10.71
C SER A 160 0.40 4.91 -10.14
N TYR A 161 -0.05 4.82 -8.89
CA TYR A 161 -0.88 5.86 -8.27
C TYR A 161 -0.21 6.51 -7.06
N TYR A 162 0.30 5.72 -6.10
CA TYR A 162 0.86 6.30 -4.89
C TYR A 162 2.30 6.77 -5.04
N GLU A 163 3.17 6.02 -5.74
CA GLU A 163 4.57 6.41 -5.92
C GLU A 163 4.73 7.81 -6.54
N PRO A 164 4.05 8.17 -7.66
CA PRO A 164 4.16 9.52 -8.24
C PRO A 164 3.65 10.64 -7.34
N ARG A 165 2.81 10.33 -6.38
CA ARG A 165 2.25 11.32 -5.44
C ARG A 165 3.18 11.58 -4.24
N TRP A 166 4.18 10.72 -4.03
CA TRP A 166 5.19 10.86 -2.99
C TRP A 166 6.51 11.44 -3.48
N GLN A 167 6.74 11.47 -4.80
CA GLN A 167 7.87 12.13 -5.45
C GLN A 167 7.71 13.66 -5.41
#